data_89dc931548160f2572d8503df2747826
#
_entry.id   89dc931548160f2572d8503df2747826
#
_cell.length_a   1.000
_cell.length_b   1.000
_cell.length_c   1.000
_cell.angle_alpha   90.00
_cell.angle_beta   90.00
_cell.angle_gamma   90.00
#
_symmetry.space_group_name_H-M   'P 1'
#
loop_
_entity.id
_entity.type
_entity.pdbx_description
1 polymer ?
#
loop_
_entity_poly.entity_id
_entity_poly.type
_entity_poly.pdbx_seq_one_letter_code
_entity_poly.pdbx_strand_id
1 'polypeptide(L)'
;MSHAQDIYAGLNHQEFAHWKAVAQEVADRLYATLLERDRANQHPFEEIDWLRQSGLLKLAVPKSLGGGGANLVQALEIGRIISAADGSLGQLITYHYSNGVWSYILGNREQWEFIARGVAEKGWFQSSISNPRDPRLQLEWDGSDLYVTGRRTFATGAAVSQVMTIAVWVGDELVQYQVTADQPGITFNDDWDNLGQRLTASGTLEFNRLRLQEKDRLTGLEEKPHSALLRNALRNQFSQLIFVHFYLGIAEGALKQAAAYFRDTVRPWPESGVESALQDPYHRLKAGELSSDLAAGIALAEKTARAFQDAFHAGDDLSETQWGELALLTDQAKVIANNVALKISNEIYELTGGRSTSNQYGLDVFWRNVRTHTLHDPVAYRTREVGDYVLSGKLPTPRVYAPPKR
;
A
#
# COMPACT_ATOMS: atom_id res chain seq x y z
N MET A 1 17.90 23.61 -0.21
CA MET A 1 16.43 23.82 -0.28
C MET A 1 15.73 23.34 -1.56
N SER A 2 16.38 23.22 -2.73
CA SER A 2 15.67 23.03 -4.01
C SER A 2 15.34 21.59 -4.42
N HIS A 3 15.83 20.55 -3.75
CA HIS A 3 15.72 19.18 -4.30
C HIS A 3 14.48 18.40 -3.87
N ALA A 4 13.97 18.55 -2.64
CA ALA A 4 12.78 17.80 -2.21
C ALA A 4 11.49 18.33 -2.86
N GLN A 5 11.42 19.61 -3.19
CA GLN A 5 10.25 20.22 -3.83
C GLN A 5 10.10 19.85 -5.31
N ASP A 6 11.23 19.55 -6.01
CA ASP A 6 11.20 19.08 -7.41
C ASP A 6 10.83 17.59 -7.51
N ILE A 7 11.06 16.84 -6.42
CA ILE A 7 10.71 15.44 -6.31
C ILE A 7 9.26 15.36 -5.81
N TYR A 8 8.42 14.67 -6.56
CA TYR A 8 6.97 14.63 -6.31
C TYR A 8 6.28 16.01 -6.40
N ALA A 9 6.74 16.86 -7.32
CA ALA A 9 6.14 18.20 -7.56
C ALA A 9 4.68 18.12 -7.99
N GLY A 10 4.33 17.05 -8.71
CA GLY A 10 2.97 16.80 -9.15
C GLY A 10 2.68 17.19 -10.59
N LEU A 11 1.53 16.73 -11.04
CA LEU A 11 0.99 16.94 -12.38
C LEU A 11 -0.10 18.02 -12.33
N ASN A 12 -0.23 18.79 -13.41
CA ASN A 12 -1.38 19.65 -13.58
C ASN A 12 -2.67 18.81 -13.79
N HIS A 13 -3.81 19.48 -13.76
CA HIS A 13 -5.12 18.82 -13.85
C HIS A 13 -5.30 17.98 -15.13
N GLN A 14 -4.85 18.47 -16.28
CA GLN A 14 -5.01 17.78 -17.57
C GLN A 14 -4.11 16.53 -17.65
N GLU A 15 -2.85 16.66 -17.25
CA GLU A 15 -1.91 15.55 -17.19
C GLU A 15 -2.41 14.47 -16.23
N PHE A 16 -2.90 14.86 -15.06
CA PHE A 16 -3.40 13.93 -14.08
C PHE A 16 -4.71 13.26 -14.53
N ALA A 17 -5.60 13.98 -15.23
CA ALA A 17 -6.81 13.39 -15.82
C ALA A 17 -6.46 12.26 -16.82
N HIS A 18 -5.41 12.43 -17.62
CA HIS A 18 -4.90 11.37 -18.49
C HIS A 18 -4.50 10.12 -17.70
N TRP A 19 -3.68 10.29 -16.63
CA TRP A 19 -3.27 9.15 -15.81
C TRP A 19 -4.42 8.46 -15.09
N LYS A 20 -5.45 9.18 -14.69
CA LYS A 20 -6.69 8.58 -14.17
C LYS A 20 -7.41 7.74 -15.20
N ALA A 21 -7.49 8.20 -16.45
CA ALA A 21 -8.07 7.42 -17.54
C ALA A 21 -7.28 6.12 -17.78
N VAL A 22 -5.94 6.20 -17.84
CA VAL A 22 -5.06 5.03 -17.96
C VAL A 22 -5.27 4.06 -16.80
N ALA A 23 -5.35 4.57 -15.56
CA ALA A 23 -5.60 3.71 -14.39
C ALA A 23 -6.98 3.06 -14.44
N GLN A 24 -8.01 3.76 -14.95
CA GLN A 24 -9.34 3.18 -15.12
C GLN A 24 -9.37 2.06 -16.17
N GLU A 25 -8.66 2.22 -17.30
CA GLU A 25 -8.54 1.16 -18.31
C GLU A 25 -7.89 -0.10 -17.74
N VAL A 26 -6.81 0.05 -16.95
CA VAL A 26 -6.18 -1.08 -16.26
C VAL A 26 -7.11 -1.68 -15.21
N ALA A 27 -7.81 -0.84 -14.44
CA ALA A 27 -8.77 -1.28 -13.42
C ALA A 27 -9.93 -2.09 -14.06
N ASP A 28 -10.46 -1.63 -15.17
CA ASP A 28 -11.55 -2.34 -15.88
C ASP A 28 -11.08 -3.71 -16.37
N ARG A 29 -9.85 -3.80 -16.90
CA ARG A 29 -9.24 -5.09 -17.31
C ARG A 29 -9.03 -6.01 -16.10
N LEU A 30 -8.53 -5.50 -14.98
CA LEU A 30 -8.34 -6.25 -13.74
C LEU A 30 -9.67 -6.78 -13.20
N TYR A 31 -10.71 -5.97 -13.20
CA TYR A 31 -12.03 -6.38 -12.70
C TYR A 31 -12.66 -7.47 -13.58
N ALA A 32 -12.51 -7.39 -14.89
CA ALA A 32 -13.07 -8.36 -15.84
C ALA A 32 -12.60 -9.80 -15.60
N THR A 33 -11.39 -9.99 -15.06
CA THR A 33 -10.77 -11.30 -14.80
C THR A 33 -10.59 -11.59 -13.30
N LEU A 34 -11.10 -10.73 -12.41
CA LEU A 34 -10.86 -10.79 -10.97
C LEU A 34 -11.14 -12.18 -10.37
N LEU A 35 -12.32 -12.74 -10.64
CA LEU A 35 -12.75 -14.00 -10.02
C LEU A 35 -11.96 -15.21 -10.52
N GLU A 36 -11.59 -15.22 -11.79
CA GLU A 36 -10.74 -16.26 -12.37
C GLU A 36 -9.37 -16.27 -11.71
N ARG A 37 -8.74 -15.10 -11.61
CA ARG A 37 -7.42 -14.90 -11.01
C ARG A 37 -7.43 -15.18 -9.49
N ASP A 38 -8.45 -14.71 -8.76
CA ASP A 38 -8.60 -14.97 -7.33
C ASP A 38 -8.70 -16.49 -7.06
N ARG A 39 -9.41 -17.24 -7.90
CA ARG A 39 -9.52 -18.71 -7.79
C ARG A 39 -8.22 -19.41 -8.16
N ALA A 40 -7.52 -18.94 -9.18
CA ALA A 40 -6.26 -19.51 -9.63
C ALA A 40 -5.15 -19.35 -8.58
N ASN A 41 -5.19 -18.27 -7.79
CA ASN A 41 -4.22 -18.00 -6.72
C ASN A 41 -2.75 -18.09 -7.17
N GLN A 42 -2.45 -17.59 -8.37
CA GLN A 42 -1.10 -17.61 -8.94
C GLN A 42 -0.40 -16.24 -8.74
N HIS A 43 0.92 -16.23 -8.84
CA HIS A 43 1.67 -14.98 -8.81
C HIS A 43 1.26 -14.07 -9.97
N PRO A 44 1.01 -12.77 -9.75
CA PRO A 44 0.43 -11.85 -10.72
C PRO A 44 1.46 -11.29 -11.71
N PHE A 45 2.21 -12.15 -12.41
CA PHE A 45 3.22 -11.71 -13.38
C PHE A 45 2.61 -10.92 -14.53
N GLU A 46 1.50 -11.40 -15.06
CA GLU A 46 0.81 -10.75 -16.18
C GLU A 46 0.22 -9.40 -15.78
N GLU A 47 -0.37 -9.30 -14.58
CA GLU A 47 -0.98 -8.08 -14.05
C GLU A 47 0.08 -7.01 -13.75
N ILE A 48 1.25 -7.42 -13.26
CA ILE A 48 2.39 -6.51 -13.11
C ILE A 48 2.87 -6.02 -14.47
N ASP A 49 2.82 -6.86 -15.51
CA ASP A 49 3.14 -6.43 -16.87
C ASP A 49 2.10 -5.44 -17.41
N TRP A 50 0.81 -5.59 -17.09
CA TRP A 50 -0.19 -4.57 -17.46
C TRP A 50 0.10 -3.22 -16.80
N LEU A 51 0.45 -3.22 -15.50
CA LEU A 51 0.86 -2.01 -14.78
C LEU A 51 2.14 -1.39 -15.37
N ARG A 52 3.08 -2.23 -15.81
CA ARG A 52 4.33 -1.79 -16.45
C ARG A 52 4.07 -1.16 -17.82
N GLN A 53 3.32 -1.83 -18.68
CA GLN A 53 3.00 -1.37 -20.04
C GLN A 53 2.16 -0.11 -20.06
N SER A 54 1.25 0.06 -19.10
CA SER A 54 0.46 1.29 -18.94
C SER A 54 1.29 2.48 -18.46
N GLY A 55 2.51 2.25 -17.95
CA GLY A 55 3.37 3.27 -17.35
C GLY A 55 3.03 3.63 -15.91
N LEU A 56 2.05 2.98 -15.29
CA LEU A 56 1.65 3.28 -13.89
C LEU A 56 2.76 3.00 -12.89
N LEU A 57 3.68 2.04 -13.15
CA LEU A 57 4.82 1.81 -12.27
C LEU A 57 5.73 3.03 -12.17
N LYS A 58 5.94 3.78 -13.24
CA LYS A 58 6.80 4.98 -13.26
C LYS A 58 6.07 6.28 -12.93
N LEU A 59 4.79 6.23 -12.60
CA LEU A 59 3.95 7.41 -12.39
C LEU A 59 4.56 8.39 -11.37
N ALA A 60 5.01 7.89 -10.22
CA ALA A 60 5.56 8.68 -9.13
C ALA A 60 7.06 9.00 -9.27
N VAL A 61 7.73 8.48 -10.30
CA VAL A 61 9.13 8.83 -10.60
C VAL A 61 9.19 10.22 -11.21
N PRO A 62 10.14 11.09 -10.82
CA PRO A 62 10.29 12.44 -11.38
C PRO A 62 10.45 12.43 -12.89
N LYS A 63 9.87 13.45 -13.58
CA LYS A 63 10.03 13.64 -15.03
C LYS A 63 11.50 13.76 -15.46
N SER A 64 12.34 14.39 -14.62
CA SER A 64 13.79 14.51 -14.86
C SER A 64 14.53 13.17 -14.90
N LEU A 65 13.94 12.11 -14.36
CA LEU A 65 14.46 10.75 -14.38
C LEU A 65 13.66 9.82 -15.34
N GLY A 66 12.84 10.38 -16.22
CA GLY A 66 12.05 9.62 -17.20
C GLY A 66 10.71 9.11 -16.70
N GLY A 67 10.27 9.53 -15.53
CA GLY A 67 9.01 9.13 -14.93
C GLY A 67 7.80 9.96 -15.29
N GLY A 68 6.66 9.66 -14.69
CA GLY A 68 5.40 10.37 -14.88
C GLY A 68 5.34 11.73 -14.17
N GLY A 69 6.03 11.90 -13.06
CA GLY A 69 6.12 13.15 -12.30
C GLY A 69 4.94 13.45 -11.39
N ALA A 70 4.09 12.44 -11.07
CA ALA A 70 3.02 12.62 -10.11
C ALA A 70 3.56 12.84 -8.69
N ASN A 71 2.83 13.62 -7.90
CA ASN A 71 3.09 13.72 -6.47
C ASN A 71 2.47 12.53 -5.71
N LEU A 72 2.76 12.46 -4.40
CA LEU A 72 2.31 11.34 -3.59
C LEU A 72 0.80 11.28 -3.42
N VAL A 73 0.11 12.45 -3.38
CA VAL A 73 -1.36 12.51 -3.32
C VAL A 73 -1.96 11.88 -4.57
N GLN A 74 -1.43 12.24 -5.75
CA GLN A 74 -1.86 11.71 -7.04
C GLN A 74 -1.57 10.22 -7.18
N ALA A 75 -0.40 9.75 -6.74
CA ALA A 75 -0.04 8.33 -6.75
C ALA A 75 -0.99 7.50 -5.87
N LEU A 76 -1.37 8.01 -4.70
CA LEU A 76 -2.32 7.36 -3.79
C LEU A 76 -3.74 7.31 -4.39
N GLU A 77 -4.18 8.33 -5.10
CA GLU A 77 -5.47 8.32 -5.81
C GLU A 77 -5.49 7.26 -6.91
N ILE A 78 -4.40 7.13 -7.69
CA ILE A 78 -4.26 6.05 -8.69
C ILE A 78 -4.29 4.67 -8.01
N GLY A 79 -3.58 4.50 -6.89
CA GLY A 79 -3.66 3.28 -6.10
C GLY A 79 -5.08 2.94 -5.66
N ARG A 80 -5.90 3.93 -5.28
CA ARG A 80 -7.30 3.76 -4.91
C ARG A 80 -8.15 3.28 -6.11
N ILE A 81 -7.94 3.85 -7.31
CA ILE A 81 -8.64 3.42 -8.54
C ILE A 81 -8.36 1.94 -8.84
N ILE A 82 -7.11 1.52 -8.79
CA ILE A 82 -6.75 0.11 -9.00
C ILE A 82 -7.36 -0.78 -7.91
N SER A 83 -7.33 -0.33 -6.65
CA SER A 83 -7.88 -1.08 -5.51
C SER A 83 -9.39 -1.29 -5.59
N ALA A 84 -10.12 -0.38 -6.24
CA ALA A 84 -11.56 -0.51 -6.44
C ALA A 84 -11.92 -1.65 -7.42
N ALA A 85 -10.99 -2.03 -8.27
CA ALA A 85 -11.14 -3.15 -9.20
C ALA A 85 -10.57 -4.45 -8.62
N ASP A 86 -9.37 -4.38 -8.01
CA ASP A 86 -8.65 -5.52 -7.47
C ASP A 86 -7.82 -5.09 -6.24
N GLY A 87 -8.24 -5.54 -5.06
CA GLY A 87 -7.58 -5.18 -3.81
C GLY A 87 -6.14 -5.69 -3.69
N SER A 88 -5.82 -6.83 -4.31
CA SER A 88 -4.46 -7.38 -4.31
C SER A 88 -3.53 -6.54 -5.17
N LEU A 89 -3.94 -6.19 -6.39
CA LEU A 89 -3.14 -5.34 -7.29
C LEU A 89 -3.07 -3.90 -6.78
N GLY A 90 -4.12 -3.41 -6.10
CA GLY A 90 -4.12 -2.14 -5.38
C GLY A 90 -3.08 -2.10 -4.27
N GLN A 91 -2.96 -3.17 -3.48
CA GLN A 91 -1.88 -3.31 -2.50
C GLN A 91 -0.51 -3.29 -3.19
N LEU A 92 -0.31 -4.08 -4.24
CA LEU A 92 0.98 -4.19 -4.92
C LEU A 92 1.44 -2.85 -5.49
N ILE A 93 0.59 -2.11 -6.20
CA ILE A 93 0.98 -0.83 -6.79
C ILE A 93 1.25 0.24 -5.72
N THR A 94 0.46 0.29 -4.65
CA THR A 94 0.70 1.23 -3.56
C THR A 94 1.97 0.90 -2.77
N TYR A 95 2.29 -0.38 -2.60
CA TYR A 95 3.56 -0.83 -2.02
C TYR A 95 4.75 -0.46 -2.92
N HIS A 96 4.60 -0.60 -4.23
CA HIS A 96 5.61 -0.17 -5.19
C HIS A 96 5.91 1.33 -5.04
N TYR A 97 4.88 2.20 -4.96
CA TYR A 97 5.06 3.63 -4.71
C TYR A 97 5.70 3.91 -3.35
N SER A 98 5.30 3.16 -2.31
CA SER A 98 5.90 3.26 -0.98
C SER A 98 7.39 2.91 -1.00
N ASN A 99 7.77 1.85 -1.72
CA ASN A 99 9.17 1.47 -1.86
C ASN A 99 9.99 2.53 -2.60
N GLY A 100 9.39 3.26 -3.54
CA GLY A 100 10.02 4.43 -4.17
C GLY A 100 10.34 5.55 -3.16
N VAL A 101 9.39 5.85 -2.27
CA VAL A 101 9.57 6.80 -1.16
C VAL A 101 10.64 6.29 -0.18
N TRP A 102 10.62 4.98 0.14
CA TRP A 102 11.61 4.38 1.01
C TRP A 102 13.02 4.45 0.43
N SER A 103 13.17 4.15 -0.86
CA SER A 103 14.47 4.27 -1.57
C SER A 103 15.00 5.70 -1.54
N TYR A 104 14.13 6.71 -1.63
CA TYR A 104 14.51 8.12 -1.49
C TYR A 104 14.96 8.49 -0.08
N ILE A 105 14.29 7.98 0.95
CA ILE A 105 14.61 8.29 2.35
C ILE A 105 15.89 7.55 2.81
N LEU A 106 16.01 6.28 2.44
CA LEU A 106 17.06 5.39 2.92
C LEU A 106 18.34 5.45 2.09
N GLY A 107 18.22 5.64 0.77
CA GLY A 107 19.35 5.73 -0.14
C GLY A 107 19.97 7.10 -0.18
N ASN A 108 21.27 7.16 -0.47
CA ASN A 108 21.88 8.39 -0.93
C ASN A 108 21.36 8.75 -2.33
N ARG A 109 21.78 9.90 -2.86
CA ARG A 109 21.26 10.40 -4.14
C ARG A 109 21.51 9.40 -5.29
N GLU A 110 22.72 8.86 -5.40
CA GLU A 110 23.10 7.95 -6.47
C GLU A 110 22.28 6.65 -6.42
N GLN A 111 22.14 6.06 -5.22
CA GLN A 111 21.37 4.86 -4.98
C GLN A 111 19.89 5.04 -5.35
N TRP A 112 19.28 6.14 -4.90
CA TRP A 112 17.90 6.43 -5.23
C TRP A 112 17.69 6.70 -6.72
N GLU A 113 18.56 7.51 -7.38
CA GLU A 113 18.46 7.79 -8.82
C GLU A 113 18.62 6.50 -9.65
N PHE A 114 19.50 5.58 -9.24
CA PHE A 114 19.66 4.28 -9.90
C PHE A 114 18.35 3.50 -9.91
N ILE A 115 17.65 3.43 -8.76
CA ILE A 115 16.37 2.76 -8.65
C ILE A 115 15.29 3.48 -9.45
N ALA A 116 15.19 4.79 -9.33
CA ALA A 116 14.20 5.58 -10.05
C ALA A 116 14.34 5.43 -11.58
N ARG A 117 15.58 5.41 -12.11
CA ARG A 117 15.85 5.12 -13.51
C ARG A 117 15.50 3.70 -13.89
N GLY A 118 15.81 2.71 -13.04
CA GLY A 118 15.40 1.33 -13.25
C GLY A 118 13.88 1.18 -13.40
N VAL A 119 13.12 1.89 -12.56
CA VAL A 119 11.66 1.95 -12.67
C VAL A 119 11.22 2.64 -13.97
N ALA A 120 11.81 3.80 -14.30
CA ALA A 120 11.39 4.59 -15.45
C ALA A 120 11.74 3.94 -16.80
N GLU A 121 12.96 3.41 -16.93
CA GLU A 121 13.53 2.94 -18.19
C GLU A 121 13.31 1.45 -18.43
N LYS A 122 13.35 0.64 -17.34
CA LYS A 122 13.26 -0.83 -17.41
C LYS A 122 11.95 -1.38 -16.86
N GLY A 123 11.08 -0.50 -16.31
CA GLY A 123 9.81 -0.91 -15.72
C GLY A 123 9.97 -1.79 -14.48
N TRP A 124 10.99 -1.57 -13.66
CA TRP A 124 11.19 -2.34 -12.43
C TRP A 124 10.00 -2.19 -11.49
N PHE A 125 9.54 -3.32 -10.97
CA PHE A 125 8.65 -3.38 -9.82
C PHE A 125 9.50 -3.54 -8.55
N GLN A 126 9.18 -2.76 -7.52
CA GLN A 126 9.92 -2.72 -6.26
C GLN A 126 9.17 -3.45 -5.16
N SER A 127 9.89 -4.22 -4.33
CA SER A 127 9.37 -4.82 -3.11
C SER A 127 10.27 -4.52 -1.90
N SER A 128 9.81 -4.88 -0.71
CA SER A 128 10.55 -4.72 0.55
C SER A 128 10.33 -5.92 1.45
N ILE A 129 11.43 -6.42 2.01
CA ILE A 129 11.48 -7.60 2.88
C ILE A 129 11.98 -7.14 4.25
N SER A 130 11.08 -6.64 5.06
CA SER A 130 11.43 -5.97 6.32
C SER A 130 10.51 -6.31 7.50
N ASN A 131 9.90 -7.52 7.52
CA ASN A 131 9.08 -7.92 8.64
C ASN A 131 9.92 -7.97 9.94
N PRO A 132 9.70 -7.05 10.91
CA PRO A 132 10.51 -6.98 12.12
C PRO A 132 10.27 -8.15 13.10
N ARG A 133 9.24 -8.96 12.87
CA ARG A 133 8.88 -10.12 13.70
C ARG A 133 9.53 -11.42 13.24
N ASP A 134 10.07 -11.44 12.03
CA ASP A 134 10.81 -12.61 11.55
C ASP A 134 12.07 -12.86 12.40
N PRO A 135 12.47 -14.14 12.57
CA PRO A 135 13.72 -14.46 13.22
C PRO A 135 14.90 -13.72 12.59
N ARG A 136 15.92 -13.46 13.40
CA ARG A 136 17.16 -12.89 12.87
C ARG A 136 17.76 -13.83 11.84
N LEU A 137 18.27 -13.25 10.74
CA LEU A 137 19.05 -14.00 9.76
C LEU A 137 20.40 -14.42 10.37
N GLN A 138 20.92 -15.56 9.94
CA GLN A 138 22.30 -15.95 10.22
C GLN A 138 23.23 -15.10 9.36
N LEU A 139 24.25 -14.53 9.96
CA LEU A 139 25.19 -13.61 9.33
C LEU A 139 26.59 -14.25 9.29
N GLU A 140 27.24 -14.19 8.15
CA GLU A 140 28.61 -14.60 7.92
C GLU A 140 29.34 -13.50 7.16
N TRP A 141 30.50 -13.06 7.67
CA TRP A 141 31.31 -12.03 7.03
C TRP A 141 32.48 -12.67 6.28
N ASP A 142 32.67 -12.25 5.02
CA ASP A 142 33.84 -12.57 4.23
C ASP A 142 34.45 -11.26 3.67
N GLY A 143 35.49 -10.77 4.31
CA GLY A 143 35.99 -9.41 4.06
C GLY A 143 34.96 -8.35 4.41
N SER A 144 34.59 -7.54 3.42
CA SER A 144 33.54 -6.52 3.53
C SER A 144 32.14 -7.02 3.13
N ASP A 145 32.04 -8.24 2.60
CA ASP A 145 30.79 -8.82 2.16
C ASP A 145 30.05 -9.51 3.31
N LEU A 146 28.76 -9.28 3.40
CA LEU A 146 27.86 -9.94 4.34
C LEU A 146 27.06 -11.02 3.63
N TYR A 147 27.20 -12.26 4.07
CA TYR A 147 26.36 -13.36 3.63
C TYR A 147 25.23 -13.59 4.62
N VAL A 148 23.99 -13.68 4.12
CA VAL A 148 22.82 -13.92 4.97
C VAL A 148 22.14 -15.22 4.61
N THR A 149 21.74 -15.97 5.66
CA THR A 149 20.99 -17.23 5.52
C THR A 149 19.78 -17.21 6.46
N GLY A 150 18.65 -17.70 5.99
CA GLY A 150 17.41 -17.80 6.76
C GLY A 150 16.18 -17.50 5.96
N ARG A 151 15.06 -17.31 6.66
CA ARG A 151 13.73 -17.18 6.06
C ARG A 151 13.11 -15.84 6.41
N ARG A 152 12.32 -15.31 5.47
CA ARG A 152 11.45 -14.14 5.64
C ARG A 152 10.03 -14.51 5.27
N THR A 153 9.07 -13.94 5.99
CA THR A 153 7.63 -14.15 5.77
C THR A 153 6.97 -12.86 5.30
N PHE A 154 5.79 -12.97 4.73
CA PHE A 154 5.03 -11.83 4.20
C PHE A 154 5.84 -10.98 3.22
N ALA A 155 6.54 -11.66 2.30
CA ALA A 155 7.40 -11.02 1.29
C ALA A 155 6.59 -10.44 0.12
N THR A 156 5.68 -9.52 0.41
CA THR A 156 4.70 -8.98 -0.54
C THR A 156 5.35 -8.48 -1.83
N GLY A 157 4.94 -9.06 -2.96
CA GLY A 157 5.39 -8.71 -4.29
C GLY A 157 6.83 -9.13 -4.61
N ALA A 158 7.52 -9.84 -3.71
CA ALA A 158 8.92 -10.20 -3.93
C ALA A 158 9.13 -11.06 -5.17
N ALA A 159 8.29 -12.10 -5.37
CA ALA A 159 8.40 -13.01 -6.50
C ALA A 159 8.20 -12.34 -7.87
N VAL A 160 7.50 -11.21 -7.92
CA VAL A 160 7.24 -10.45 -9.15
C VAL A 160 8.09 -9.18 -9.28
N SER A 161 9.00 -8.93 -8.33
CA SER A 161 9.86 -7.75 -8.31
C SER A 161 11.17 -7.96 -9.03
N GLN A 162 11.79 -6.88 -9.50
CA GLN A 162 13.13 -6.87 -10.04
C GLN A 162 14.15 -6.37 -9.03
N VAL A 163 13.69 -5.61 -8.04
CA VAL A 163 14.54 -5.03 -7.00
C VAL A 163 13.83 -5.06 -5.65
N MET A 164 14.59 -5.38 -4.59
CA MET A 164 14.06 -5.53 -3.24
C MET A 164 14.92 -4.75 -2.24
N THR A 165 14.28 -4.14 -1.25
CA THR A 165 14.96 -3.65 -0.05
C THR A 165 14.87 -4.73 1.03
N ILE A 166 16.02 -5.17 1.56
CA ILE A 166 16.11 -6.18 2.61
C ILE A 166 16.60 -5.53 3.90
N ALA A 167 15.88 -5.74 5.00
CA ALA A 167 16.25 -5.29 6.32
C ALA A 167 16.98 -6.40 7.09
N VAL A 168 18.18 -6.11 7.60
CA VAL A 168 19.05 -7.05 8.32
C VAL A 168 19.46 -6.46 9.65
N TRP A 169 19.28 -7.21 10.73
CA TRP A 169 19.82 -6.84 12.04
C TRP A 169 21.29 -7.20 12.15
N VAL A 170 22.15 -6.19 12.11
CA VAL A 170 23.61 -6.33 12.37
C VAL A 170 23.87 -5.83 13.79
N GLY A 171 24.06 -6.74 14.73
CA GLY A 171 24.02 -6.38 16.15
C GLY A 171 22.63 -5.86 16.55
N ASP A 172 22.57 -4.65 17.04
CA ASP A 172 21.32 -3.96 17.42
C ASP A 172 20.90 -2.87 16.40
N GLU A 173 21.61 -2.78 15.28
CA GLU A 173 21.31 -1.87 14.19
C GLU A 173 20.51 -2.56 13.08
N LEU A 174 19.44 -1.91 12.60
CA LEU A 174 18.67 -2.36 11.45
C LEU A 174 19.22 -1.74 10.18
N VAL A 175 20.05 -2.49 9.46
CA VAL A 175 20.68 -2.07 8.21
C VAL A 175 19.81 -2.46 7.02
N GLN A 176 19.70 -1.57 6.05
CA GLN A 176 18.91 -1.79 4.83
C GLN A 176 19.85 -2.00 3.64
N TYR A 177 19.57 -3.02 2.85
CA TYR A 177 20.29 -3.32 1.61
C TYR A 177 19.33 -3.34 0.44
N GLN A 178 19.78 -2.85 -0.71
CA GLN A 178 19.03 -2.93 -1.95
C GLN A 178 19.67 -3.97 -2.87
N VAL A 179 18.90 -4.98 -3.26
CA VAL A 179 19.37 -6.10 -4.07
C VAL A 179 18.46 -6.35 -5.27
N THR A 180 18.98 -6.95 -6.33
CA THR A 180 18.17 -7.45 -7.45
C THR A 180 17.54 -8.80 -7.08
N ALA A 181 16.34 -9.07 -7.56
CA ALA A 181 15.59 -10.29 -7.22
C ALA A 181 16.17 -11.56 -7.86
N ASP A 182 16.95 -11.41 -8.93
CA ASP A 182 17.62 -12.50 -9.63
C ASP A 182 18.99 -12.89 -9.03
N GLN A 183 19.36 -12.27 -7.90
CA GLN A 183 20.64 -12.54 -7.25
C GLN A 183 20.68 -13.99 -6.72
N PRO A 184 21.81 -14.71 -6.90
CA PRO A 184 21.97 -16.07 -6.35
C PRO A 184 21.76 -16.13 -4.84
N GLY A 185 21.15 -17.22 -4.37
CA GLY A 185 20.86 -17.43 -2.95
C GLY A 185 19.48 -16.93 -2.51
N ILE A 186 18.63 -16.51 -3.43
CA ILE A 186 17.22 -16.15 -3.16
C ILE A 186 16.31 -17.24 -3.72
N THR A 187 15.41 -17.74 -2.90
CA THR A 187 14.34 -18.67 -3.31
C THR A 187 13.00 -18.11 -2.91
N PHE A 188 12.09 -18.00 -3.89
CA PHE A 188 10.71 -17.62 -3.66
C PHE A 188 9.86 -18.88 -3.50
N ASN A 189 9.15 -19.01 -2.38
CA ASN A 189 8.23 -20.11 -2.15
C ASN A 189 6.83 -19.73 -2.63
N ASP A 190 6.17 -20.67 -3.29
CA ASP A 190 4.78 -20.52 -3.74
C ASP A 190 3.84 -21.04 -2.64
N ASP A 191 3.89 -20.41 -1.46
CA ASP A 191 3.20 -20.83 -0.25
C ASP A 191 2.19 -19.78 0.27
N TRP A 192 1.80 -18.81 -0.57
CA TRP A 192 0.80 -17.82 -0.21
C TRP A 192 -0.61 -18.29 -0.55
N ASP A 193 -1.31 -18.86 0.45
CA ASP A 193 -2.70 -19.32 0.33
C ASP A 193 -3.55 -18.80 1.48
N ASN A 194 -3.92 -17.52 1.40
CA ASN A 194 -4.70 -16.83 2.42
C ASN A 194 -6.14 -16.59 1.97
N LEU A 195 -6.99 -16.23 2.95
CA LEU A 195 -8.41 -15.91 2.76
C LEU A 195 -8.64 -14.85 1.68
N GLY A 196 -7.83 -13.81 1.67
CA GLY A 196 -7.86 -12.70 0.72
C GLY A 196 -6.46 -12.19 0.45
N GLN A 197 -6.35 -11.13 -0.37
CA GLN A 197 -5.06 -10.64 -0.89
C GLN A 197 -4.27 -11.75 -1.60
N ARG A 198 -5.00 -12.62 -2.29
CA ARG A 198 -4.48 -13.87 -2.84
C ARG A 198 -3.41 -13.63 -3.92
N LEU A 199 -3.54 -12.54 -4.68
CA LEU A 199 -2.64 -12.19 -5.78
C LEU A 199 -1.49 -11.27 -5.36
N THR A 200 -1.15 -11.19 -4.07
CA THR A 200 -0.07 -10.29 -3.60
C THR A 200 1.30 -10.93 -3.58
N ALA A 201 1.43 -12.21 -3.94
CA ALA A 201 2.69 -12.94 -3.89
C ALA A 201 3.43 -12.71 -2.56
N SER A 202 2.69 -12.82 -1.43
CA SER A 202 3.21 -12.49 -0.09
C SER A 202 3.76 -13.72 0.65
N GLY A 203 4.15 -14.74 -0.08
CA GLY A 203 4.72 -15.99 0.45
C GLY A 203 6.04 -15.79 1.19
N THR A 204 6.68 -16.90 1.47
CA THR A 204 7.99 -16.92 2.10
C THR A 204 9.11 -16.77 1.10
N LEU A 205 10.18 -16.16 1.58
CA LEU A 205 11.44 -15.97 0.90
C LEU A 205 12.53 -16.65 1.71
N GLU A 206 13.38 -17.43 1.08
CA GLU A 206 14.53 -18.06 1.70
C GLU A 206 15.84 -17.50 1.15
N PHE A 207 16.76 -17.21 2.05
CA PHE A 207 18.12 -16.83 1.73
C PHE A 207 19.06 -17.99 2.05
N ASN A 208 19.87 -18.38 1.08
CA ASN A 208 20.93 -19.35 1.22
C ASN A 208 22.25 -18.71 0.83
N ARG A 209 22.98 -18.18 1.82
CA ARG A 209 24.22 -17.41 1.62
C ARG A 209 24.04 -16.27 0.59
N LEU A 210 22.92 -15.54 0.68
CA LEU A 210 22.71 -14.34 -0.13
C LEU A 210 23.82 -13.33 0.19
N ARG A 211 24.57 -12.90 -0.82
CA ARG A 211 25.64 -11.93 -0.69
C ARG A 211 25.08 -10.51 -0.69
N LEU A 212 25.38 -9.76 0.37
CA LEU A 212 25.08 -8.34 0.51
C LEU A 212 26.41 -7.57 0.51
N GLN A 213 26.60 -6.69 -0.47
CA GLN A 213 27.81 -5.91 -0.63
C GLN A 213 27.66 -4.53 0.01
N GLU A 214 28.76 -3.89 0.40
CA GLU A 214 28.71 -2.54 0.97
C GLU A 214 28.07 -1.51 0.00
N LYS A 215 28.24 -1.66 -1.30
CA LYS A 215 27.60 -0.80 -2.32
C LYS A 215 26.07 -0.92 -2.32
N ASP A 216 25.53 -2.04 -1.85
CA ASP A 216 24.09 -2.32 -1.79
C ASP A 216 23.45 -1.77 -0.51
N ARG A 217 24.27 -1.37 0.46
CA ARG A 217 23.87 -0.79 1.74
C ARG A 217 23.34 0.63 1.53
N LEU A 218 22.14 0.89 2.00
CA LEU A 218 21.51 2.20 1.87
C LEU A 218 22.03 3.16 2.93
N THR A 219 22.60 4.29 2.52
CA THR A 219 23.37 5.21 3.39
C THR A 219 22.77 6.61 3.55
N GLY A 220 21.59 6.87 2.96
CA GLY A 220 21.00 8.22 2.92
C GLY A 220 20.64 8.82 4.29
N LEU A 221 20.40 7.98 5.31
CA LEU A 221 20.14 8.49 6.67
C LEU A 221 21.44 8.92 7.38
N GLU A 222 22.59 8.34 7.00
CA GLU A 222 23.90 8.66 7.59
C GLU A 222 24.42 10.02 7.10
N GLU A 223 24.04 10.43 5.88
CA GLU A 223 24.43 11.73 5.33
C GLU A 223 23.83 12.91 6.11
N LYS A 224 22.71 12.70 6.83
CA LYS A 224 21.95 13.72 7.56
C LYS A 224 21.52 13.23 8.94
N PRO A 225 22.43 12.94 9.85
CA PRO A 225 22.12 12.29 11.13
C PRO A 225 21.19 13.11 12.02
N HIS A 226 21.18 14.45 11.93
CA HIS A 226 20.31 15.32 12.73
C HIS A 226 18.83 15.22 12.37
N SER A 227 18.50 14.86 11.12
CA SER A 227 17.11 14.66 10.67
C SER A 227 16.75 13.18 10.46
N ALA A 228 17.71 12.28 10.63
CA ALA A 228 17.56 10.85 10.31
C ALA A 228 16.36 10.18 10.99
N LEU A 229 16.11 10.50 12.27
CA LEU A 229 15.01 9.91 13.04
C LEU A 229 13.64 10.26 12.43
N LEU A 230 13.38 11.54 12.18
CA LEU A 230 12.09 12.01 11.66
C LEU A 230 11.89 11.57 10.21
N ARG A 231 12.94 11.66 9.38
CA ARG A 231 12.93 11.17 8.00
C ARG A 231 12.63 9.68 7.94
N ASN A 232 13.33 8.87 8.74
CA ASN A 232 13.10 7.44 8.83
C ASN A 232 11.68 7.12 9.29
N ALA A 233 11.16 7.87 10.25
CA ALA A 233 9.80 7.69 10.79
C ALA A 233 8.69 8.05 9.79
N LEU A 234 8.95 8.92 8.79
CA LEU A 234 8.01 9.19 7.69
C LEU A 234 7.67 7.94 6.87
N ARG A 235 8.58 6.98 6.75
CA ARG A 235 8.31 5.70 6.06
C ARG A 235 7.10 4.97 6.66
N ASN A 236 7.03 4.91 7.99
CA ASN A 236 5.90 4.28 8.68
C ASN A 236 4.60 5.04 8.41
N GLN A 237 4.65 6.38 8.41
CA GLN A 237 3.46 7.19 8.13
C GLN A 237 2.97 6.95 6.70
N PHE A 238 3.88 6.90 5.72
CA PHE A 238 3.50 6.60 4.35
C PHE A 238 2.94 5.17 4.19
N SER A 239 3.55 4.19 4.87
CA SER A 239 3.02 2.82 4.87
C SER A 239 1.60 2.73 5.43
N GLN A 240 1.28 3.47 6.50
CA GLN A 240 -0.09 3.50 6.99
C GLN A 240 -1.03 4.22 6.01
N LEU A 241 -0.55 5.26 5.36
CA LEU A 241 -1.35 6.05 4.41
C LEU A 241 -1.68 5.26 3.13
N ILE A 242 -0.76 4.46 2.59
CA ILE A 242 -1.09 3.56 1.48
C ILE A 242 -2.17 2.54 1.88
N PHE A 243 -2.16 2.02 3.13
CA PHE A 243 -3.20 1.13 3.62
C PHE A 243 -4.56 1.81 3.66
N VAL A 244 -4.61 3.06 4.15
CA VAL A 244 -5.83 3.88 4.14
C VAL A 244 -6.43 3.96 2.74
N HIS A 245 -5.60 4.29 1.74
CA HIS A 245 -6.08 4.48 0.37
C HIS A 245 -6.55 3.19 -0.28
N PHE A 246 -5.82 2.09 -0.16
CA PHE A 246 -6.30 0.87 -0.81
C PHE A 246 -7.49 0.22 -0.07
N TYR A 247 -7.65 0.37 1.26
CA TYR A 247 -8.87 -0.07 1.94
C TYR A 247 -10.10 0.70 1.45
N LEU A 248 -9.99 2.02 1.35
CA LEU A 248 -11.10 2.84 0.84
C LEU A 248 -11.37 2.57 -0.63
N GLY A 249 -10.35 2.27 -1.43
CA GLY A 249 -10.52 1.84 -2.81
C GLY A 249 -11.29 0.52 -2.90
N ILE A 250 -10.94 -0.49 -2.09
CA ILE A 250 -11.70 -1.76 -2.04
C ILE A 250 -13.15 -1.51 -1.62
N ALA A 251 -13.40 -0.62 -0.64
CA ALA A 251 -14.74 -0.25 -0.21
C ALA A 251 -15.54 0.45 -1.32
N GLU A 252 -14.89 1.35 -2.07
CA GLU A 252 -15.46 2.04 -3.24
C GLU A 252 -15.86 1.03 -4.31
N GLY A 253 -14.98 0.06 -4.62
CA GLY A 253 -15.27 -1.04 -5.53
C GLY A 253 -16.44 -1.90 -5.06
N ALA A 254 -16.45 -2.30 -3.79
CA ALA A 254 -17.52 -3.09 -3.21
C ALA A 254 -18.88 -2.40 -3.36
N LEU A 255 -18.95 -1.12 -2.99
CA LEU A 255 -20.20 -0.34 -3.09
C LEU A 255 -20.63 -0.13 -4.54
N LYS A 256 -19.69 0.14 -5.46
CA LYS A 256 -19.95 0.28 -6.90
C LYS A 256 -20.56 -1.00 -7.48
N GLN A 257 -20.00 -2.16 -7.18
CA GLN A 257 -20.47 -3.44 -7.68
C GLN A 257 -21.81 -3.85 -7.05
N ALA A 258 -21.99 -3.61 -5.76
CA ALA A 258 -23.26 -3.82 -5.09
C ALA A 258 -24.38 -2.96 -5.69
N ALA A 259 -24.08 -1.69 -5.98
CA ALA A 259 -25.04 -0.78 -6.62
C ALA A 259 -25.39 -1.18 -8.06
N ALA A 260 -24.42 -1.71 -8.81
CA ALA A 260 -24.70 -2.27 -10.15
C ALA A 260 -25.59 -3.51 -10.05
N TYR A 261 -25.21 -4.48 -9.21
CA TYR A 261 -26.03 -5.68 -8.97
C TYR A 261 -27.45 -5.34 -8.49
N PHE A 262 -27.57 -4.34 -7.61
CA PHE A 262 -28.86 -3.88 -7.08
C PHE A 262 -29.79 -3.43 -8.21
N ARG A 263 -29.32 -2.59 -9.11
CA ARG A 263 -30.13 -2.05 -10.23
C ARG A 263 -30.57 -3.14 -11.18
N ASP A 264 -29.72 -4.13 -11.43
CA ASP A 264 -29.95 -5.13 -12.48
C ASP A 264 -30.72 -6.36 -11.98
N THR A 265 -30.63 -6.68 -10.66
CA THR A 265 -31.05 -8.00 -10.17
C THR A 265 -32.01 -7.95 -8.99
N VAL A 266 -31.92 -6.93 -8.11
CA VAL A 266 -32.68 -6.92 -6.86
C VAL A 266 -34.15 -6.61 -7.13
N ARG A 267 -35.03 -7.44 -6.53
CA ARG A 267 -36.48 -7.27 -6.58
C ARG A 267 -36.99 -6.73 -5.24
N PRO A 268 -38.10 -6.02 -5.21
CA PRO A 268 -38.68 -5.56 -3.96
C PRO A 268 -39.04 -6.76 -3.07
N TRP A 269 -38.84 -6.58 -1.77
CA TRP A 269 -39.32 -7.55 -0.79
C TRP A 269 -40.84 -7.62 -0.80
N PRO A 270 -41.50 -8.80 -0.75
CA PRO A 270 -42.96 -8.91 -0.90
C PRO A 270 -43.73 -8.04 0.10
N GLU A 271 -43.21 -7.84 1.30
CA GLU A 271 -43.90 -7.07 2.35
C GLU A 271 -43.54 -5.56 2.31
N SER A 272 -42.66 -5.13 1.39
CA SER A 272 -42.22 -3.73 1.30
C SER A 272 -43.34 -2.78 0.82
N GLY A 273 -44.34 -3.29 0.12
CA GLY A 273 -45.42 -2.50 -0.43
C GLY A 273 -45.01 -1.58 -1.59
N VAL A 274 -43.79 -1.75 -2.16
CA VAL A 274 -43.29 -0.94 -3.29
C VAL A 274 -43.23 -1.78 -4.57
N GLU A 275 -43.36 -1.11 -5.72
CA GLU A 275 -43.28 -1.77 -7.03
C GLU A 275 -41.85 -2.08 -7.49
N SER A 276 -40.87 -1.30 -6.98
CA SER A 276 -39.46 -1.43 -7.32
C SER A 276 -38.58 -1.36 -6.07
N ALA A 277 -37.53 -2.19 -6.00
CA ALA A 277 -36.55 -2.14 -4.92
C ALA A 277 -35.90 -0.73 -4.78
N LEU A 278 -35.78 0.03 -5.87
CA LEU A 278 -35.34 1.42 -5.85
C LEU A 278 -36.21 2.37 -5.04
N GLN A 279 -37.47 1.99 -4.80
CA GLN A 279 -38.42 2.79 -4.01
C GLN A 279 -38.38 2.43 -2.52
N ASP A 280 -37.75 1.31 -2.16
CA ASP A 280 -37.68 0.84 -0.78
C ASP A 280 -36.87 1.83 0.09
N PRO A 281 -37.47 2.40 1.15
CA PRO A 281 -36.81 3.37 2.00
C PRO A 281 -35.63 2.78 2.76
N TYR A 282 -35.64 1.49 3.09
CA TYR A 282 -34.55 0.82 3.83
C TYR A 282 -33.32 0.64 2.96
N HIS A 283 -33.48 0.25 1.70
CA HIS A 283 -32.37 0.19 0.75
C HIS A 283 -31.77 1.58 0.50
N ARG A 284 -32.61 2.61 0.37
CA ARG A 284 -32.14 4.00 0.21
C ARG A 284 -31.37 4.48 1.44
N LEU A 285 -31.88 4.19 2.63
CA LEU A 285 -31.21 4.54 3.89
C LEU A 285 -29.84 3.87 3.96
N LYS A 286 -29.77 2.55 3.76
CA LYS A 286 -28.52 1.79 3.81
C LYS A 286 -27.49 2.30 2.78
N ALA A 287 -27.91 2.50 1.53
CA ALA A 287 -27.02 3.04 0.48
C ALA A 287 -26.51 4.44 0.83
N GLY A 288 -27.37 5.29 1.42
CA GLY A 288 -27.00 6.63 1.89
C GLY A 288 -25.97 6.59 3.02
N GLU A 289 -26.15 5.72 4.02
CA GLU A 289 -25.21 5.51 5.11
C GLU A 289 -23.82 5.06 4.60
N LEU A 290 -23.78 4.00 3.81
CA LEU A 290 -22.52 3.45 3.28
C LEU A 290 -21.77 4.46 2.39
N SER A 291 -22.51 5.19 1.54
CA SER A 291 -21.95 6.23 0.67
C SER A 291 -21.40 7.41 1.48
N SER A 292 -22.08 7.82 2.54
CA SER A 292 -21.66 8.93 3.41
C SER A 292 -20.41 8.58 4.19
N ASP A 293 -20.35 7.37 4.77
CA ASP A 293 -19.16 6.87 5.47
C ASP A 293 -17.95 6.81 4.55
N LEU A 294 -18.13 6.31 3.31
CA LEU A 294 -17.08 6.25 2.31
C LEU A 294 -16.57 7.65 1.95
N ALA A 295 -17.47 8.59 1.69
CA ALA A 295 -17.12 9.98 1.35
C ALA A 295 -16.31 10.65 2.47
N ALA A 296 -16.74 10.48 3.73
CA ALA A 296 -16.02 11.00 4.90
C ALA A 296 -14.63 10.37 5.04
N GLY A 297 -14.52 9.04 4.85
CA GLY A 297 -13.24 8.33 4.89
C GLY A 297 -12.27 8.82 3.79
N ILE A 298 -12.75 8.99 2.57
CA ILE A 298 -11.95 9.50 1.44
C ILE A 298 -11.49 10.93 1.72
N ALA A 299 -12.36 11.81 2.18
CA ALA A 299 -12.00 13.19 2.49
C ALA A 299 -10.88 13.28 3.56
N LEU A 300 -10.95 12.43 4.60
CA LEU A 300 -9.91 12.34 5.62
C LEU A 300 -8.60 11.78 5.05
N ALA A 301 -8.67 10.74 4.20
CA ALA A 301 -7.51 10.17 3.54
C ALA A 301 -6.78 11.19 2.66
N GLU A 302 -7.50 11.97 1.87
CA GLU A 302 -6.95 13.02 1.02
C GLU A 302 -6.33 14.17 1.82
N LYS A 303 -6.97 14.58 2.94
CA LYS A 303 -6.38 15.54 3.87
C LYS A 303 -5.07 15.02 4.42
N THR A 304 -5.02 13.75 4.82
CA THR A 304 -3.82 13.11 5.36
C THR A 304 -2.72 12.99 4.31
N ALA A 305 -3.07 12.66 3.06
CA ALA A 305 -2.12 12.58 1.96
C ALA A 305 -1.44 13.94 1.67
N ARG A 306 -2.21 15.04 1.71
CA ARG A 306 -1.66 16.40 1.59
C ARG A 306 -0.72 16.75 2.74
N ALA A 307 -1.13 16.47 3.99
CA ALA A 307 -0.28 16.68 5.15
C ALA A 307 1.02 15.87 5.09
N PHE A 308 0.95 14.63 4.58
CA PHE A 308 2.15 13.83 4.36
C PHE A 308 3.05 14.45 3.28
N GLN A 309 2.50 14.92 2.18
CA GLN A 309 3.25 15.57 1.10
C GLN A 309 3.98 16.81 1.63
N ASP A 310 3.32 17.62 2.46
CA ASP A 310 3.91 18.82 3.08
C ASP A 310 5.06 18.43 4.03
N ALA A 311 4.86 17.44 4.89
CA ALA A 311 5.88 16.93 5.80
C ALA A 311 7.09 16.32 5.04
N PHE A 312 6.82 15.61 3.94
CA PHE A 312 7.87 15.05 3.09
C PHE A 312 8.70 16.17 2.44
N HIS A 313 8.06 17.23 1.95
CA HIS A 313 8.73 18.41 1.36
C HIS A 313 9.47 19.27 2.38
N ALA A 314 9.07 19.25 3.65
CA ALA A 314 9.83 19.90 4.72
C ALA A 314 11.23 19.28 4.89
N GLY A 315 11.36 17.98 4.60
CA GLY A 315 12.65 17.30 4.56
C GLY A 315 13.41 17.39 5.88
N ASP A 316 14.57 18.05 5.88
CA ASP A 316 15.42 18.21 7.06
C ASP A 316 14.88 19.26 8.06
N ASP A 317 13.97 20.12 7.61
CA ASP A 317 13.34 21.17 8.43
C ASP A 317 12.07 20.67 9.13
N LEU A 318 11.69 19.38 8.95
CA LEU A 318 10.54 18.77 9.63
C LEU A 318 10.75 18.76 11.14
N SER A 319 9.84 19.39 11.90
CA SER A 319 9.87 19.39 13.35
C SER A 319 9.17 18.17 13.95
N GLU A 320 9.50 17.83 15.21
CA GLU A 320 8.80 16.78 15.98
C GLU A 320 7.30 17.06 16.12
N THR A 321 6.90 18.31 16.28
CA THR A 321 5.50 18.71 16.37
C THR A 321 4.77 18.44 15.07
N GLN A 322 5.31 18.86 13.91
CA GLN A 322 4.71 18.61 12.61
C GLN A 322 4.63 17.11 12.31
N TRP A 323 5.67 16.35 12.68
CA TRP A 323 5.65 14.90 12.55
C TRP A 323 4.56 14.27 13.44
N GLY A 324 4.42 14.73 14.68
CA GLY A 324 3.41 14.24 15.63
C GLY A 324 1.98 14.54 15.19
N GLU A 325 1.73 15.73 14.63
CA GLU A 325 0.44 16.11 14.04
C GLU A 325 0.09 15.24 12.83
N LEU A 326 1.07 14.99 11.94
CA LEU A 326 0.91 14.07 10.82
C LEU A 326 0.61 12.65 11.32
N ALA A 327 1.32 12.17 12.33
CA ALA A 327 1.14 10.83 12.88
C ALA A 327 -0.27 10.67 13.48
N LEU A 328 -0.74 11.65 14.24
CA LEU A 328 -2.10 11.68 14.77
C LEU A 328 -3.15 11.61 13.64
N LEU A 329 -3.00 12.44 12.62
CA LEU A 329 -3.91 12.49 11.48
C LEU A 329 -3.90 11.16 10.71
N THR A 330 -2.73 10.55 10.54
CA THR A 330 -2.58 9.24 9.89
C THR A 330 -3.26 8.14 10.70
N ASP A 331 -3.11 8.15 12.02
CA ASP A 331 -3.78 7.19 12.90
C ASP A 331 -5.30 7.33 12.85
N GLN A 332 -5.83 8.56 12.85
CA GLN A 332 -7.26 8.84 12.66
C GLN A 332 -7.77 8.30 11.32
N ALA A 333 -7.04 8.58 10.23
CA ALA A 333 -7.39 8.11 8.90
C ALA A 333 -7.37 6.57 8.80
N LYS A 334 -6.38 5.92 9.44
CA LYS A 334 -6.26 4.46 9.50
C LYS A 334 -7.44 3.82 10.24
N VAL A 335 -7.84 4.37 11.39
CA VAL A 335 -8.99 3.88 12.16
C VAL A 335 -10.27 3.98 11.34
N ILE A 336 -10.52 5.13 10.72
CA ILE A 336 -11.71 5.34 9.89
C ILE A 336 -11.70 4.42 8.66
N ALA A 337 -10.60 4.36 7.91
CA ALA A 337 -10.51 3.52 6.71
C ALA A 337 -10.73 2.03 7.01
N ASN A 338 -10.14 1.53 8.11
CA ASN A 338 -10.35 0.16 8.57
C ASN A 338 -11.84 -0.13 8.85
N ASN A 339 -12.50 0.75 9.60
CA ASN A 339 -13.89 0.55 10.00
C ASN A 339 -14.83 0.68 8.80
N VAL A 340 -14.65 1.71 7.99
CA VAL A 340 -15.47 1.97 6.80
C VAL A 340 -15.34 0.83 5.78
N ALA A 341 -14.13 0.37 5.51
CA ALA A 341 -13.91 -0.68 4.52
C ALA A 341 -14.49 -2.03 4.98
N LEU A 342 -14.33 -2.41 6.25
CA LEU A 342 -14.95 -3.61 6.80
C LEU A 342 -16.48 -3.49 6.83
N LYS A 343 -17.02 -2.33 7.24
CA LYS A 343 -18.46 -2.09 7.25
C LYS A 343 -19.04 -2.21 5.84
N ILE A 344 -18.51 -1.49 4.87
CA ILE A 344 -19.03 -1.48 3.51
C ILE A 344 -18.94 -2.87 2.89
N SER A 345 -17.78 -3.52 2.91
CA SER A 345 -17.59 -4.84 2.29
C SER A 345 -18.45 -5.95 2.93
N ASN A 346 -18.90 -5.75 4.17
CA ASN A 346 -19.85 -6.64 4.85
C ASN A 346 -21.32 -6.24 4.58
N GLU A 347 -21.67 -4.96 4.70
CA GLU A 347 -23.06 -4.52 4.67
C GLU A 347 -23.65 -4.30 3.27
N ILE A 348 -22.82 -4.40 2.20
CA ILE A 348 -23.35 -4.42 0.82
C ILE A 348 -24.35 -5.56 0.60
N TYR A 349 -24.30 -6.65 1.37
CA TYR A 349 -25.24 -7.76 1.27
C TYR A 349 -26.65 -7.40 1.75
N GLU A 350 -26.79 -6.38 2.60
CA GLU A 350 -28.10 -5.83 2.97
C GLU A 350 -28.78 -5.12 1.80
N LEU A 351 -27.99 -4.64 0.82
CA LEU A 351 -28.51 -4.08 -0.43
C LEU A 351 -28.81 -5.17 -1.46
N THR A 352 -27.91 -6.17 -1.57
CA THR A 352 -27.90 -7.11 -2.68
C THR A 352 -28.66 -8.41 -2.39
N GLY A 353 -28.91 -8.70 -1.11
CA GLY A 353 -29.69 -9.86 -0.65
C GLY A 353 -28.98 -11.21 -0.82
N GLY A 354 -29.64 -12.29 -0.37
CA GLY A 354 -29.05 -13.61 -0.28
C GLY A 354 -28.55 -14.22 -1.60
N ARG A 355 -29.16 -13.87 -2.75
CA ARG A 355 -28.72 -14.40 -4.05
C ARG A 355 -27.30 -13.95 -4.41
N SER A 356 -26.90 -12.75 -4.01
CA SER A 356 -25.58 -12.19 -4.28
C SER A 356 -24.44 -12.90 -3.58
N THR A 357 -24.73 -13.76 -2.60
CA THR A 357 -23.74 -14.61 -1.91
C THR A 357 -23.23 -15.77 -2.76
N SER A 358 -23.85 -15.99 -3.96
CA SER A 358 -23.34 -17.00 -4.89
C SER A 358 -21.95 -16.66 -5.41
N ASN A 359 -21.05 -17.66 -5.43
CA ASN A 359 -19.68 -17.55 -5.91
C ASN A 359 -19.53 -16.98 -7.33
N GLN A 360 -20.59 -17.01 -8.15
CA GLN A 360 -20.56 -16.44 -9.50
C GLN A 360 -20.47 -14.91 -9.50
N TYR A 361 -20.93 -14.23 -8.43
CA TYR A 361 -20.88 -12.77 -8.33
C TYR A 361 -19.61 -12.24 -7.66
N GLY A 362 -18.98 -13.04 -6.79
CA GLY A 362 -17.69 -12.75 -6.18
C GLY A 362 -17.62 -11.50 -5.32
N LEU A 363 -18.74 -11.01 -4.77
CA LEU A 363 -18.74 -9.84 -3.90
C LEU A 363 -17.95 -10.06 -2.60
N ASP A 364 -17.74 -11.30 -2.19
CA ASP A 364 -16.96 -11.70 -1.04
C ASP A 364 -15.45 -11.37 -1.19
N VAL A 365 -14.94 -11.24 -2.42
CA VAL A 365 -13.53 -10.89 -2.68
C VAL A 365 -13.17 -9.57 -2.00
N PHE A 366 -14.06 -8.58 -2.03
CA PHE A 366 -13.82 -7.29 -1.39
C PHE A 366 -13.63 -7.43 0.12
N TRP A 367 -14.54 -8.14 0.81
CA TRP A 367 -14.43 -8.40 2.24
C TRP A 367 -13.19 -9.24 2.58
N ARG A 368 -12.93 -10.32 1.84
CA ARG A 368 -11.77 -11.19 2.05
C ARG A 368 -10.46 -10.39 1.95
N ASN A 369 -10.34 -9.52 0.96
CA ASN A 369 -9.17 -8.67 0.76
C ASN A 369 -8.98 -7.67 1.91
N VAL A 370 -10.02 -6.92 2.27
CA VAL A 370 -9.99 -5.99 3.41
C VAL A 370 -9.66 -6.73 4.69
N ARG A 371 -10.38 -7.84 4.98
CA ARG A 371 -10.23 -8.56 6.24
C ARG A 371 -8.83 -9.12 6.41
N THR A 372 -8.24 -9.67 5.37
CA THR A 372 -6.88 -10.20 5.40
C THR A 372 -5.87 -9.12 5.76
N HIS A 373 -5.91 -7.98 5.07
CA HIS A 373 -4.88 -6.96 5.28
C HIS A 373 -5.10 -6.11 6.53
N THR A 374 -6.33 -5.92 7.01
CA THR A 374 -6.59 -5.22 8.29
C THR A 374 -6.00 -5.93 9.51
N LEU A 375 -5.49 -7.16 9.34
CA LEU A 375 -4.76 -7.90 10.35
C LEU A 375 -3.23 -7.68 10.29
N HIS A 376 -2.74 -6.90 9.33
CA HIS A 376 -1.31 -6.58 9.18
C HIS A 376 -0.74 -5.96 10.46
N ASP A 377 -1.43 -4.95 10.99
CA ASP A 377 -1.17 -4.36 12.32
C ASP A 377 -2.51 -4.07 13.02
N PRO A 378 -2.63 -4.39 14.32
CA PRO A 378 -3.90 -4.21 15.02
C PRO A 378 -4.26 -2.73 15.12
N VAL A 379 -5.41 -2.34 14.52
CA VAL A 379 -5.92 -0.96 14.52
C VAL A 379 -6.12 -0.39 15.94
N ALA A 380 -6.33 -1.25 16.94
CA ALA A 380 -6.48 -0.86 18.33
C ALA A 380 -5.32 -0.01 18.87
N TYR A 381 -4.08 -0.25 18.39
CA TYR A 381 -2.94 0.57 18.79
C TYR A 381 -3.02 1.98 18.20
N ARG A 382 -3.56 2.15 16.99
CA ARG A 382 -3.80 3.47 16.40
C ARG A 382 -4.91 4.20 17.12
N THR A 383 -6.00 3.49 17.43
CA THR A 383 -7.11 4.04 18.24
C THR A 383 -6.63 4.51 19.60
N ARG A 384 -5.72 3.76 20.26
CA ARG A 384 -5.12 4.16 21.53
C ARG A 384 -4.31 5.45 21.42
N GLU A 385 -3.45 5.59 20.39
CA GLU A 385 -2.66 6.82 20.18
C GLU A 385 -3.57 8.05 20.01
N VAL A 386 -4.67 7.90 19.25
CA VAL A 386 -5.68 8.95 19.12
C VAL A 386 -6.34 9.27 20.46
N GLY A 387 -6.70 8.25 21.24
CA GLY A 387 -7.28 8.40 22.58
C GLY A 387 -6.32 9.08 23.55
N ASP A 388 -5.05 8.70 23.55
CA ASP A 388 -4.00 9.32 24.37
C ASP A 388 -3.90 10.82 24.08
N TYR A 389 -3.94 11.23 22.81
CA TYR A 389 -3.95 12.65 22.45
C TYR A 389 -5.20 13.38 22.96
N VAL A 390 -6.39 12.81 22.79
CA VAL A 390 -7.65 13.43 23.24
C VAL A 390 -7.67 13.65 24.76
N LEU A 391 -7.11 12.72 25.52
CA LEU A 391 -7.14 12.77 26.98
C LEU A 391 -5.98 13.56 27.59
N SER A 392 -4.82 13.60 26.97
CA SER A 392 -3.60 14.19 27.54
C SER A 392 -3.03 15.37 26.74
N GLY A 393 -3.48 15.57 25.49
CA GLY A 393 -2.88 16.53 24.55
C GLY A 393 -1.52 16.11 24.00
N LYS A 394 -1.03 14.89 24.34
CA LYS A 394 0.29 14.42 23.93
C LYS A 394 0.26 13.85 22.52
N LEU A 395 1.00 14.46 21.61
CA LEU A 395 1.18 13.96 20.25
C LEU A 395 1.95 12.63 20.24
N PRO A 396 1.71 11.76 19.24
CA PRO A 396 2.54 10.59 18.97
C PRO A 396 4.01 10.98 18.77
N THR A 397 4.93 10.11 19.18
CA THR A 397 6.37 10.31 19.02
C THR A 397 6.96 9.28 18.03
N PRO A 398 8.01 9.66 17.28
CA PRO A 398 8.70 8.73 16.40
C PRO A 398 9.17 7.49 17.17
N ARG A 399 8.96 6.31 16.58
CA ARG A 399 9.40 5.04 17.16
C ARG A 399 10.51 4.43 16.32
N VAL A 400 11.55 3.98 16.97
CA VAL A 400 12.57 3.13 16.38
C VAL A 400 12.20 1.67 16.69
N TYR A 401 12.25 0.79 15.69
CA TYR A 401 12.06 -0.63 15.92
C TYR A 401 13.17 -1.17 16.84
N ALA A 402 12.78 -1.82 17.92
CA ALA A 402 13.71 -2.57 18.73
C ALA A 402 13.96 -3.95 18.09
N PRO A 403 15.19 -4.49 18.20
CA PRO A 403 15.48 -5.82 17.69
C PRO A 403 14.60 -6.87 18.38
N PRO A 404 14.16 -7.93 17.66
CA PRO A 404 13.42 -9.03 18.26
C PRO A 404 14.25 -9.63 19.40
N LYS A 405 13.56 -9.96 20.50
CA LYS A 405 14.22 -10.65 21.62
C LYS A 405 14.85 -11.95 21.11
N ARG A 406 16.09 -12.23 21.54
CA ARG A 406 16.81 -13.46 21.21
C ARG A 406 16.08 -14.68 21.72
#